data_7d2394a44692956916e57e594812441a
#
_entry.id   7d2394a44692956916e57e594812441a
#
_cell.length_a   1.000
_cell.length_b   1.000
_cell.length_c   1.000
_cell.angle_alpha   90.00
_cell.angle_beta   90.00
_cell.angle_gamma   90.00
#
_symmetry.space_group_name_H-M   'P 1'
#
loop_
_entity.id
_entity.type
_entity.pdbx_description
1 polymer ?
#
loop_
_entity_poly.entity_id
_entity_poly.type
_entity_poly.pdbx_seq_one_letter_code
_entity_poly.pdbx_strand_id
1 'polypeptide(L)'
;PEHGQLAVMAKAVRRAKSKLAGGIELFAICELGLVKSSSATNGMWTLTSSRIIVFYDQLMLDYDRLQFGYEAIKQISRLSSAVDTPELCQVLAGVLASLNSRLIDLRLVKTWFSLHLARLKGSELNLLTDSNGMKLVEGVSYDYDIAEQAFVYLDGGGRYDTETIKLLRLLSANPASILARLKIENETVLTNALYLASLAEQSG
;
A
#
# COMPACT_ATOMS: atom_id res chain seq x y z
N PRO A 1 -0.79 -15.02 -3.29
CA PRO A 1 0.15 -15.86 -4.00
C PRO A 1 1.21 -16.36 -3.04
N GLU A 2 1.33 -17.68 -2.98
CA GLU A 2 2.25 -18.38 -2.08
C GLU A 2 3.72 -18.33 -2.57
N HIS A 3 4.00 -17.64 -3.69
CA HIS A 3 5.26 -17.73 -4.42
C HIS A 3 5.95 -16.39 -4.70
N GLY A 4 5.55 -15.31 -4.06
CA GLY A 4 6.18 -14.00 -4.23
C GLY A 4 6.16 -13.49 -5.69
N GLN A 5 7.23 -12.84 -6.12
CA GLN A 5 7.39 -12.34 -7.49
C GLN A 5 7.89 -13.44 -8.41
N LEU A 6 7.19 -13.63 -9.54
CA LEU A 6 7.53 -14.65 -10.51
C LEU A 6 7.79 -14.04 -11.90
N ALA A 7 8.94 -14.37 -12.47
CA ALA A 7 9.24 -14.01 -13.87
C ALA A 7 8.59 -15.02 -14.81
N VAL A 8 7.70 -14.53 -15.69
CA VAL A 8 6.92 -15.37 -16.59
C VAL A 8 7.11 -14.91 -18.03
N MET A 9 7.37 -15.87 -18.94
CA MET A 9 7.41 -15.62 -20.38
C MET A 9 6.01 -15.75 -20.96
N ALA A 10 5.44 -14.68 -21.46
CA ALA A 10 4.16 -14.67 -22.17
C ALA A 10 4.39 -14.65 -23.69
N LYS A 11 4.33 -15.81 -24.33
CA LYS A 11 4.52 -15.93 -25.80
C LYS A 11 3.24 -15.53 -26.54
N ALA A 12 3.41 -14.72 -27.59
CA ALA A 12 2.33 -14.37 -28.55
C ALA A 12 1.14 -13.58 -27.95
N VAL A 13 1.30 -12.89 -26.82
CA VAL A 13 0.24 -12.06 -26.20
C VAL A 13 -0.30 -11.00 -27.16
N ARG A 14 0.54 -10.44 -28.01
CA ARG A 14 0.18 -9.37 -28.97
C ARG A 14 -0.55 -9.86 -30.22
N ARG A 15 -0.78 -11.16 -30.40
CA ARG A 15 -1.52 -11.67 -31.55
C ARG A 15 -3.01 -11.56 -31.31
N ALA A 16 -3.79 -11.02 -32.24
CA ALA A 16 -5.23 -10.80 -32.12
C ALA A 16 -6.05 -12.09 -31.82
N LYS A 17 -5.53 -13.26 -32.17
CA LYS A 17 -6.15 -14.58 -31.88
C LYS A 17 -5.49 -15.31 -30.71
N SER A 18 -4.67 -14.62 -29.90
CA SER A 18 -4.02 -15.25 -28.74
C SER A 18 -5.05 -15.55 -27.66
N LYS A 19 -5.00 -16.75 -27.07
CA LYS A 19 -5.77 -17.08 -25.86
C LYS A 19 -5.38 -16.23 -24.64
N LEU A 20 -4.27 -15.50 -24.74
CA LEU A 20 -3.76 -14.60 -23.71
C LEU A 20 -4.13 -13.13 -23.99
N ALA A 21 -4.72 -12.82 -25.16
CA ALA A 21 -5.15 -11.47 -25.50
C ALA A 21 -6.29 -11.05 -24.57
N GLY A 22 -6.16 -9.90 -23.92
CA GLY A 22 -7.15 -9.40 -22.95
C GLY A 22 -7.15 -10.09 -21.58
N GLY A 23 -6.26 -11.06 -21.34
CA GLY A 23 -6.16 -11.76 -20.05
C GLY A 23 -5.03 -11.27 -19.14
N ILE A 24 -4.23 -10.30 -19.61
CA ILE A 24 -3.11 -9.72 -18.86
C ILE A 24 -3.23 -8.21 -18.97
N GLU A 25 -3.73 -7.61 -17.93
CA GLU A 25 -3.88 -6.15 -17.85
C GLU A 25 -3.13 -5.62 -16.63
N LEU A 26 -2.60 -4.42 -16.76
CA LEU A 26 -2.07 -3.71 -15.63
C LEU A 26 -3.22 -3.36 -14.67
N PHE A 27 -2.96 -3.38 -13.38
CA PHE A 27 -3.98 -3.19 -12.34
C PHE A 27 -5.11 -4.24 -12.39
N ALA A 28 -4.78 -5.47 -12.77
CA ALA A 28 -5.71 -6.59 -12.70
C ALA A 28 -5.20 -7.70 -11.78
N ILE A 29 -6.12 -8.36 -11.11
CA ILE A 29 -5.87 -9.65 -10.46
C ILE A 29 -6.27 -10.72 -11.45
N CYS A 30 -5.33 -11.60 -11.80
CA CYS A 30 -5.53 -12.63 -12.80
C CYS A 30 -5.26 -14.00 -12.21
N GLU A 31 -6.02 -14.99 -12.66
CA GLU A 31 -5.68 -16.40 -12.54
C GLU A 31 -4.81 -16.80 -13.73
N LEU A 32 -3.63 -17.35 -13.45
CA LEU A 32 -2.63 -17.67 -14.46
C LEU A 32 -2.37 -19.18 -14.53
N GLY A 33 -2.44 -19.75 -15.73
CA GLY A 33 -1.93 -21.08 -15.99
C GLY A 33 -0.45 -21.00 -16.39
N LEU A 34 0.42 -21.65 -15.63
CA LEU A 34 1.85 -21.61 -15.82
C LEU A 34 2.42 -23.01 -16.04
N VAL A 35 3.37 -23.15 -16.96
CA VAL A 35 4.13 -24.38 -17.19
C VAL A 35 5.61 -24.08 -17.03
N LYS A 36 6.30 -24.90 -16.23
CA LYS A 36 7.74 -24.81 -16.08
C LYS A 36 8.42 -25.40 -17.33
N SER A 37 9.26 -24.61 -17.98
CA SER A 37 10.01 -25.12 -19.14
C SER A 37 11.08 -26.11 -18.68
N SER A 38 11.01 -27.33 -19.15
CA SER A 38 12.01 -28.38 -18.87
C SER A 38 13.37 -28.12 -19.50
N SER A 39 13.43 -27.27 -20.53
CA SER A 39 14.64 -26.97 -21.31
C SER A 39 15.31 -25.64 -20.95
N ALA A 40 14.73 -24.83 -20.05
CA ALA A 40 15.33 -23.57 -19.66
C ALA A 40 16.26 -23.74 -18.45
N THR A 41 17.53 -23.52 -18.65
CA THR A 41 18.58 -23.49 -17.63
C THR A 41 18.27 -22.50 -16.47
N ASN A 42 17.33 -21.56 -16.65
CA ASN A 42 16.97 -20.51 -15.70
C ASN A 42 15.60 -20.69 -15.03
N GLY A 43 14.97 -21.86 -15.12
CA GLY A 43 13.72 -22.15 -14.42
C GLY A 43 12.54 -21.22 -14.76
N MET A 44 12.57 -20.55 -15.92
CA MET A 44 11.55 -19.58 -16.33
C MET A 44 10.21 -20.26 -16.61
N TRP A 45 9.15 -19.69 -16.08
CA TRP A 45 7.78 -20.14 -16.31
C TRP A 45 7.22 -19.60 -17.63
N THR A 46 6.43 -20.39 -18.32
CA THR A 46 5.71 -19.98 -19.53
C THR A 46 4.23 -19.86 -19.23
N LEU A 47 3.63 -18.72 -19.55
CA LEU A 47 2.20 -18.49 -19.44
C LEU A 47 1.44 -19.22 -20.53
N THR A 48 0.49 -20.07 -20.13
CA THR A 48 -0.35 -20.86 -21.04
C THR A 48 -1.80 -20.39 -21.10
N SER A 49 -2.30 -19.81 -20.01
CA SER A 49 -3.62 -19.21 -19.94
C SER A 49 -3.64 -18.06 -18.94
N SER A 50 -4.54 -17.11 -19.15
CA SER A 50 -4.81 -16.03 -18.21
C SER A 50 -6.30 -15.70 -18.21
N ARG A 51 -6.86 -15.47 -17.02
CA ARG A 51 -8.24 -15.02 -16.81
C ARG A 51 -8.25 -13.88 -15.80
N ILE A 52 -8.80 -12.73 -16.18
CA ILE A 52 -8.98 -11.61 -15.26
C ILE A 52 -10.06 -12.00 -14.23
N ILE A 53 -9.72 -11.86 -12.95
CA ILE A 53 -10.65 -12.01 -11.82
C ILE A 53 -11.20 -10.66 -11.40
N VAL A 54 -10.30 -9.66 -11.26
CA VAL A 54 -10.65 -8.28 -10.93
C VAL A 54 -9.85 -7.35 -11.82
N PHE A 55 -10.50 -6.32 -12.36
CA PHE A 55 -9.84 -5.26 -13.11
C PHE A 55 -10.15 -3.90 -12.49
N TYR A 56 -9.14 -3.18 -12.08
CA TYR A 56 -9.24 -1.88 -11.44
C TYR A 56 -9.14 -0.76 -12.47
N ASP A 57 -10.11 -0.69 -13.38
CA ASP A 57 -10.11 0.22 -14.53
C ASP A 57 -10.40 1.68 -14.16
N GLN A 58 -11.19 1.93 -13.10
CA GLN A 58 -11.59 3.28 -12.71
C GLN A 58 -10.40 4.13 -12.22
N LEU A 59 -9.40 3.51 -11.63
CA LEU A 59 -8.19 4.24 -11.20
C LEU A 59 -7.43 4.84 -12.40
N MET A 60 -7.55 4.26 -13.59
CA MET A 60 -6.88 4.75 -14.81
C MET A 60 -7.50 6.02 -15.38
N LEU A 61 -8.70 6.39 -14.93
CA LEU A 61 -9.42 7.59 -15.36
C LEU A 61 -9.05 8.85 -14.54
N ASP A 62 -8.14 8.70 -13.58
CA ASP A 62 -7.66 9.76 -12.69
C ASP A 62 -6.13 9.70 -12.66
N TYR A 63 -5.49 10.78 -13.09
CA TYR A 63 -4.02 10.81 -13.24
C TYR A 63 -3.28 10.56 -11.92
N ASP A 64 -3.71 11.18 -10.82
CA ASP A 64 -3.03 11.06 -9.53
C ASP A 64 -3.18 9.65 -8.95
N ARG A 65 -4.35 9.03 -9.15
CA ARG A 65 -4.59 7.64 -8.74
C ARG A 65 -3.79 6.66 -9.59
N LEU A 66 -3.75 6.89 -10.89
CA LEU A 66 -2.96 6.10 -11.83
C LEU A 66 -1.47 6.14 -11.45
N GLN A 67 -0.94 7.34 -11.25
CA GLN A 67 0.46 7.54 -10.86
C GLN A 67 0.78 6.84 -9.53
N PHE A 68 -0.09 7.00 -8.54
CA PHE A 68 0.10 6.34 -7.26
C PHE A 68 -0.05 4.82 -7.35
N GLY A 69 -0.92 4.30 -8.21
CA GLY A 69 -1.02 2.85 -8.49
C GLY A 69 0.28 2.27 -9.04
N TYR A 70 0.94 2.96 -9.96
CA TYR A 70 2.27 2.56 -10.45
C TYR A 70 3.32 2.60 -9.35
N GLU A 71 3.31 3.63 -8.50
CA GLU A 71 4.24 3.75 -7.39
C GLU A 71 4.05 2.62 -6.39
N ALA A 72 2.82 2.29 -6.03
CA ALA A 72 2.50 1.20 -5.12
C ALA A 72 3.00 -0.16 -5.67
N ILE A 73 2.76 -0.46 -6.95
CA ILE A 73 3.28 -1.68 -7.58
C ILE A 73 4.80 -1.72 -7.51
N LYS A 74 5.47 -0.60 -7.84
CA LYS A 74 6.93 -0.51 -7.84
C LYS A 74 7.52 -0.73 -6.45
N GLN A 75 6.93 -0.13 -5.41
CA GLN A 75 7.40 -0.29 -4.03
C GLN A 75 7.20 -1.72 -3.53
N ILE A 76 6.04 -2.31 -3.75
CA ILE A 76 5.76 -3.72 -3.39
C ILE A 76 6.69 -4.67 -4.16
N SER A 77 6.93 -4.42 -5.45
CA SER A 77 7.85 -5.24 -6.25
C SER A 77 9.29 -5.19 -5.72
N ARG A 78 9.77 -4.02 -5.27
CA ARG A 78 11.08 -3.89 -4.64
C ARG A 78 11.15 -4.64 -3.32
N LEU A 79 10.13 -4.46 -2.47
CA LEU A 79 10.08 -5.10 -1.16
C LEU A 79 9.95 -6.63 -1.26
N SER A 80 9.24 -7.15 -2.28
CA SER A 80 9.09 -8.59 -2.51
C SER A 80 10.39 -9.32 -2.83
N SER A 81 11.46 -8.58 -3.16
CA SER A 81 12.79 -9.16 -3.34
C SER A 81 13.51 -9.41 -2.01
N ALA A 82 13.11 -8.74 -0.94
CA ALA A 82 13.72 -8.81 0.39
C ALA A 82 12.82 -9.52 1.42
N VAL A 83 11.51 -9.44 1.24
CA VAL A 83 10.51 -9.97 2.17
C VAL A 83 9.56 -10.89 1.42
N ASP A 84 9.52 -12.16 1.79
CA ASP A 84 8.59 -13.15 1.25
C ASP A 84 7.43 -13.35 2.23
N THR A 85 6.34 -12.58 2.03
CA THR A 85 5.13 -12.69 2.84
C THR A 85 3.87 -12.49 2.00
N PRO A 86 2.82 -13.29 2.23
CA PRO A 86 1.51 -13.09 1.59
C PRO A 86 0.89 -11.71 1.84
N GLU A 87 1.30 -11.03 2.91
CA GLU A 87 0.82 -9.68 3.27
C GLU A 87 1.12 -8.64 2.19
N LEU A 88 2.24 -8.76 1.46
CA LEU A 88 2.59 -7.88 0.34
C LEU A 88 1.48 -7.85 -0.72
N CYS A 89 0.95 -9.01 -1.08
CA CYS A 89 -0.13 -9.12 -2.06
C CYS A 89 -1.45 -8.59 -1.52
N GLN A 90 -1.71 -8.77 -0.23
CA GLN A 90 -2.93 -8.24 0.41
C GLN A 90 -2.88 -6.71 0.46
N VAL A 91 -1.73 -6.12 0.80
CA VAL A 91 -1.53 -4.67 0.79
C VAL A 91 -1.67 -4.11 -0.63
N LEU A 92 -1.07 -4.76 -1.64
CA LEU A 92 -1.21 -4.33 -3.03
C LEU A 92 -2.65 -4.41 -3.52
N ALA A 93 -3.35 -5.52 -3.28
CA ALA A 93 -4.75 -5.67 -3.67
C ALA A 93 -5.65 -4.64 -2.96
N GLY A 94 -5.39 -4.38 -1.68
CA GLY A 94 -6.13 -3.40 -0.89
C GLY A 94 -5.96 -1.97 -1.40
N VAL A 95 -4.73 -1.56 -1.72
CA VAL A 95 -4.48 -0.21 -2.26
C VAL A 95 -5.09 -0.04 -3.66
N LEU A 96 -4.96 -1.04 -4.54
CA LEU A 96 -5.55 -0.95 -5.89
C LEU A 96 -7.08 -0.90 -5.85
N ALA A 97 -7.71 -1.71 -5.00
CA ALA A 97 -9.15 -1.67 -4.79
C ALA A 97 -9.62 -0.29 -4.26
N SER A 98 -8.88 0.29 -3.33
CA SER A 98 -9.19 1.61 -2.77
C SER A 98 -8.98 2.75 -3.79
N LEU A 99 -7.93 2.67 -4.60
CA LEU A 99 -7.68 3.60 -5.70
C LEU A 99 -8.78 3.55 -6.76
N ASN A 100 -9.36 2.38 -6.98
CA ASN A 100 -10.44 2.21 -7.96
C ASN A 100 -11.76 2.88 -7.55
N SER A 101 -11.91 3.27 -6.28
CA SER A 101 -13.07 3.99 -5.78
C SER A 101 -12.81 5.50 -5.71
N ARG A 102 -13.49 6.28 -6.53
CA ARG A 102 -13.39 7.76 -6.51
C ARG A 102 -14.02 8.40 -5.27
N LEU A 103 -14.80 7.65 -4.49
CA LEU A 103 -15.42 8.12 -3.26
C LEU A 103 -14.45 8.16 -2.08
N ILE A 104 -13.32 7.46 -2.17
CA ILE A 104 -12.30 7.43 -1.12
C ILE A 104 -11.28 8.56 -1.39
N ASP A 105 -11.02 9.37 -0.38
CA ASP A 105 -9.98 10.41 -0.48
C ASP A 105 -8.61 9.77 -0.75
N LEU A 106 -7.90 10.25 -1.75
CA LEU A 106 -6.60 9.72 -2.15
C LEU A 106 -5.56 9.82 -1.04
N ARG A 107 -5.66 10.84 -0.18
CA ARG A 107 -4.75 10.99 0.97
C ARG A 107 -4.93 9.87 1.99
N LEU A 108 -6.17 9.45 2.24
CA LEU A 108 -6.44 8.28 3.09
C LEU A 108 -5.84 7.01 2.51
N VAL A 109 -5.97 6.81 1.19
CA VAL A 109 -5.37 5.64 0.52
C VAL A 109 -3.85 5.66 0.65
N LYS A 110 -3.22 6.81 0.40
CA LYS A 110 -1.77 7.00 0.54
C LYS A 110 -1.32 6.76 1.98
N THR A 111 -2.00 7.36 2.96
CA THR A 111 -1.70 7.17 4.39
C THR A 111 -1.77 5.71 4.80
N TRP A 112 -2.86 5.03 4.43
CA TRP A 112 -3.02 3.60 4.72
C TRP A 112 -1.89 2.75 4.13
N PHE A 113 -1.57 2.98 2.85
CA PHE A 113 -0.52 2.25 2.15
C PHE A 113 0.85 2.46 2.81
N SER A 114 1.23 3.73 3.08
CA SER A 114 2.51 4.06 3.72
C SER A 114 2.66 3.43 5.10
N LEU A 115 1.60 3.42 5.94
CA LEU A 115 1.62 2.77 7.25
C LEU A 115 1.83 1.25 7.15
N HIS A 116 1.13 0.59 6.23
CA HIS A 116 1.28 -0.86 6.04
C HIS A 116 2.63 -1.21 5.40
N LEU A 117 3.14 -0.37 4.51
CA LEU A 117 4.46 -0.56 3.92
C LEU A 117 5.58 -0.36 4.96
N ALA A 118 5.48 0.68 5.81
CA ALA A 118 6.40 0.91 6.92
C ALA A 118 6.43 -0.30 7.87
N ARG A 119 5.27 -0.87 8.22
CA ARG A 119 5.19 -2.08 9.03
C ARG A 119 5.91 -3.26 8.37
N LEU A 120 5.71 -3.48 7.08
CA LEU A 120 6.38 -4.56 6.34
C LEU A 120 7.91 -4.38 6.25
N LYS A 121 8.38 -3.14 6.33
CA LYS A 121 9.79 -2.79 6.40
C LYS A 121 10.38 -2.81 7.83
N GLY A 122 9.52 -2.90 8.87
CA GLY A 122 9.93 -2.84 10.28
C GLY A 122 10.16 -1.42 10.81
N SER A 123 9.66 -0.40 10.12
CA SER A 123 9.75 1.03 10.51
C SER A 123 8.40 1.64 10.91
N GLU A 124 7.52 0.83 11.51
CA GLU A 124 6.19 1.30 11.91
C GLU A 124 6.24 2.39 12.99
N LEU A 125 5.28 3.32 12.91
CA LEU A 125 5.13 4.39 13.90
C LEU A 125 4.75 3.82 15.28
N ASN A 126 5.45 4.26 16.33
CA ASN A 126 4.97 4.06 17.70
C ASN A 126 3.83 5.06 17.97
N LEU A 127 2.60 4.57 17.89
CA LEU A 127 1.40 5.36 18.13
C LEU A 127 0.86 5.20 19.57
N LEU A 128 1.62 4.59 20.48
CA LEU A 128 1.17 4.27 21.84
C LEU A 128 1.81 5.15 22.89
N THR A 129 3.10 5.45 22.72
CA THR A 129 3.90 6.18 23.72
C THR A 129 4.69 7.32 23.07
N ASP A 130 5.06 8.32 23.86
CA ASP A 130 6.00 9.37 23.48
C ASP A 130 7.47 8.92 23.69
N SER A 131 8.42 9.82 23.41
CA SER A 131 9.86 9.60 23.58
C SER A 131 10.29 9.27 25.02
N ASN A 132 9.48 9.62 26.02
CA ASN A 132 9.71 9.29 27.42
C ASN A 132 9.04 7.97 27.86
N GLY A 133 8.40 7.25 26.93
CA GLY A 133 7.65 6.03 27.22
C GLY A 133 6.28 6.27 27.86
N MET A 134 5.83 7.52 27.95
CA MET A 134 4.51 7.89 28.48
C MET A 134 3.44 7.66 27.43
N LYS A 135 2.27 7.13 27.83
CA LYS A 135 1.16 6.93 26.91
C LYS A 135 0.69 8.24 26.30
N LEU A 136 0.42 8.24 24.99
CA LEU A 136 -0.20 9.37 24.33
C LEU A 136 -1.63 9.58 24.84
N VAL A 137 -1.89 10.77 25.38
CA VAL A 137 -3.13 11.12 26.09
C VAL A 137 -4.10 11.83 25.16
N GLU A 138 -5.38 11.56 25.30
CA GLU A 138 -6.44 12.25 24.57
C GLU A 138 -6.54 13.73 25.02
N GLY A 139 -6.78 14.63 24.07
CA GLY A 139 -6.85 16.07 24.32
C GLY A 139 -5.48 16.77 24.36
N VAL A 140 -4.39 16.03 24.19
CA VAL A 140 -3.04 16.56 24.12
C VAL A 140 -2.54 16.50 22.67
N SER A 141 -1.84 17.56 22.25
CA SER A 141 -1.14 17.58 20.96
C SER A 141 0.35 17.35 21.17
N TYR A 142 0.95 16.63 20.23
CA TYR A 142 2.36 16.24 20.25
C TYR A 142 3.07 16.76 19.01
N ASP A 143 4.38 16.93 19.10
CA ASP A 143 5.24 16.99 17.92
C ASP A 143 5.85 15.62 17.63
N TYR A 144 6.59 15.48 16.53
CA TYR A 144 7.24 14.25 16.15
C TYR A 144 8.71 14.50 15.86
N ASP A 145 9.57 13.88 16.64
CA ASP A 145 11.01 13.90 16.41
C ASP A 145 11.38 12.85 15.37
N ILE A 146 11.89 13.31 14.21
CA ILE A 146 12.23 12.45 13.09
C ILE A 146 13.49 11.61 13.40
N ALA A 147 14.43 12.17 14.17
CA ALA A 147 15.68 11.48 14.50
C ALA A 147 15.44 10.33 15.48
N GLU A 148 14.58 10.55 16.47
CA GLU A 148 14.21 9.54 17.47
C GLU A 148 13.02 8.67 17.04
N GLN A 149 12.34 9.04 15.93
CA GLN A 149 11.12 8.41 15.43
C GLN A 149 10.02 8.29 16.51
N ALA A 150 9.85 9.32 17.31
CA ALA A 150 8.96 9.32 18.47
C ALA A 150 8.14 10.59 18.58
N PHE A 151 6.95 10.47 19.15
CA PHE A 151 6.17 11.64 19.56
C PHE A 151 6.82 12.32 20.74
N VAL A 152 6.80 13.65 20.75
CA VAL A 152 7.36 14.49 21.82
C VAL A 152 6.28 15.42 22.35
N TYR A 153 6.10 15.45 23.66
CA TYR A 153 5.25 16.43 24.31
C TYR A 153 5.98 17.78 24.39
N LEU A 154 5.30 18.85 23.98
CA LEU A 154 5.79 20.22 24.10
C LEU A 154 4.81 21.07 24.90
N ASP A 155 5.32 21.83 25.86
CA ASP A 155 4.54 22.87 26.55
C ASP A 155 4.08 23.93 25.55
N GLY A 156 2.74 24.09 25.41
CA GLY A 156 2.15 24.99 24.41
C GLY A 156 1.53 24.27 23.21
N GLY A 157 1.62 22.94 23.16
CA GLY A 157 1.00 22.09 22.14
C GLY A 157 1.94 21.76 20.97
N GLY A 158 1.62 20.71 20.26
CA GLY A 158 2.34 20.21 19.09
C GLY A 158 1.46 20.20 17.84
N ARG A 159 2.04 19.82 16.73
CA ARG A 159 1.39 19.78 15.42
C ARG A 159 0.33 18.67 15.30
N TYR A 160 0.52 17.54 16.02
CA TYR A 160 -0.28 16.35 15.87
C TYR A 160 -1.26 16.18 17.01
N ASP A 161 -2.51 16.42 16.72
CA ASP A 161 -3.62 16.33 17.67
C ASP A 161 -4.11 14.90 17.89
N THR A 162 -5.02 14.75 18.82
CA THR A 162 -5.67 13.47 19.14
C THR A 162 -6.36 12.86 17.94
N GLU A 163 -6.98 13.65 17.07
CA GLU A 163 -7.71 13.13 15.89
C GLU A 163 -6.75 12.54 14.87
N THR A 164 -5.61 13.20 14.62
CA THR A 164 -4.54 12.69 13.76
C THR A 164 -4.02 11.35 14.28
N ILE A 165 -3.72 11.24 15.58
CA ILE A 165 -3.22 10.02 16.19
C ILE A 165 -4.26 8.89 16.15
N LYS A 166 -5.53 9.20 16.42
CA LYS A 166 -6.65 8.24 16.32
C LYS A 166 -6.81 7.73 14.88
N LEU A 167 -6.72 8.61 13.89
CA LEU A 167 -6.80 8.23 12.49
C LEU A 167 -5.65 7.29 12.11
N LEU A 168 -4.41 7.60 12.49
CA LEU A 168 -3.26 6.74 12.22
C LEU A 168 -3.41 5.35 12.87
N ARG A 169 -3.84 5.28 14.14
CA ARG A 169 -4.15 4.03 14.84
C ARG A 169 -5.20 3.20 14.10
N LEU A 170 -6.28 3.87 13.67
CA LEU A 170 -7.37 3.22 12.96
C LEU A 170 -6.88 2.63 11.63
N LEU A 171 -6.11 3.40 10.86
CA LEU A 171 -5.61 2.98 9.56
C LEU A 171 -4.56 1.87 9.66
N SER A 172 -3.67 1.93 10.65
CA SER A 172 -2.63 0.90 10.83
C SER A 172 -3.18 -0.43 11.32
N ALA A 173 -4.27 -0.41 12.11
CA ALA A 173 -4.87 -1.61 12.69
C ALA A 173 -5.88 -2.33 11.77
N ASN A 174 -6.30 -1.71 10.67
CA ASN A 174 -7.41 -2.23 9.86
C ASN A 174 -7.02 -2.46 8.39
N PRO A 175 -7.67 -3.42 7.71
CA PRO A 175 -7.49 -3.63 6.28
C PRO A 175 -8.05 -2.45 5.47
N ALA A 176 -7.64 -2.36 4.19
CA ALA A 176 -8.02 -1.26 3.28
C ALA A 176 -9.54 -1.04 3.15
N SER A 177 -10.36 -2.06 3.43
CA SER A 177 -11.83 -1.94 3.40
C SER A 177 -12.40 -0.91 4.38
N ILE A 178 -11.62 -0.52 5.42
CA ILE A 178 -12.03 0.54 6.35
C ILE A 178 -12.16 1.89 5.64
N LEU A 179 -11.33 2.14 4.62
CA LEU A 179 -11.25 3.43 3.93
C LEU A 179 -12.59 3.86 3.32
N ALA A 180 -13.39 2.90 2.84
CA ALA A 180 -14.71 3.18 2.26
C ALA A 180 -15.74 3.68 3.27
N ARG A 181 -15.48 3.53 4.57
CA ARG A 181 -16.36 3.93 5.68
C ARG A 181 -15.95 5.25 6.31
N LEU A 182 -14.77 5.78 5.96
CA LEU A 182 -14.22 6.98 6.55
C LEU A 182 -14.61 8.22 5.76
N LYS A 183 -15.10 9.23 6.48
CA LYS A 183 -15.25 10.59 6.00
C LYS A 183 -14.53 11.50 6.98
N ILE A 184 -13.42 12.04 6.57
CA ILE A 184 -12.63 12.97 7.37
C ILE A 184 -12.77 14.35 6.72
N GLU A 185 -13.42 15.27 7.40
CA GLU A 185 -13.64 16.64 6.92
C GLU A 185 -12.49 17.58 7.31
N ASN A 186 -11.73 17.20 8.33
CA ASN A 186 -10.62 18.01 8.81
C ASN A 186 -9.38 17.83 7.92
N GLU A 187 -9.14 18.81 7.07
CA GLU A 187 -8.03 18.84 6.10
C GLU A 187 -6.64 18.77 6.79
N THR A 188 -6.51 19.37 7.97
CA THR A 188 -5.27 19.35 8.75
C THR A 188 -4.96 17.93 9.25
N VAL A 189 -5.96 17.22 9.74
CA VAL A 189 -5.83 15.82 10.17
C VAL A 189 -5.36 14.94 9.03
N LEU A 190 -5.98 15.05 7.84
CA LEU A 190 -5.58 14.29 6.65
C LEU A 190 -4.14 14.58 6.23
N THR A 191 -3.78 15.86 6.19
CA THR A 191 -2.43 16.30 5.78
C THR A 191 -1.36 15.83 6.77
N ASN A 192 -1.63 15.97 8.06
CA ASN A 192 -0.71 15.56 9.12
C ASN A 192 -0.54 14.04 9.17
N ALA A 193 -1.63 13.30 9.03
CA ALA A 193 -1.59 11.83 8.99
C ALA A 193 -0.78 11.32 7.79
N LEU A 194 -1.01 11.88 6.61
CA LEU A 194 -0.24 11.52 5.40
C LEU A 194 1.25 11.83 5.58
N TYR A 195 1.58 13.00 6.13
CA TYR A 195 2.97 13.38 6.34
C TYR A 195 3.69 12.41 7.29
N LEU A 196 3.11 12.10 8.46
CA LEU A 196 3.71 11.15 9.40
C LEU A 196 3.85 9.74 8.80
N ALA A 197 2.84 9.26 8.10
CA ALA A 197 2.92 7.95 7.45
C ALA A 197 4.03 7.91 6.39
N SER A 198 4.23 9.00 5.64
CA SER A 198 5.30 9.09 4.64
C SER A 198 6.69 9.11 5.27
N LEU A 199 6.87 9.75 6.43
CA LEU A 199 8.13 9.71 7.18
C LEU A 199 8.48 8.28 7.62
N ALA A 200 7.52 7.56 8.19
CA ALA A 200 7.73 6.18 8.60
C ALA A 200 8.10 5.27 7.43
N GLU A 201 7.45 5.45 6.28
CA GLU A 201 7.76 4.70 5.06
C GLU A 201 9.19 4.92 4.56
N GLN A 202 9.71 6.16 4.67
CA GLN A 202 11.05 6.54 4.21
C GLN A 202 12.17 6.10 5.17
N SER A 203 11.84 5.84 6.42
CA SER A 203 12.82 5.48 7.47
C SER A 203 13.25 4.00 7.43
N GLY A 204 12.59 3.15 6.68
CA GLY A 204 12.90 1.74 6.44
C GLY A 204 13.34 1.53 5.00
#